data_d00e95fbc2ab006564abb492f6f9bb4b
#
_entry.id   d00e95fbc2ab006564abb492f6f9bb4b
#
_cell.length_a   1.000
_cell.length_b   1.000
_cell.length_c   1.000
_cell.angle_alpha   90.00
_cell.angle_beta   90.00
_cell.angle_gamma   90.00
#
_symmetry.space_group_name_H-M   'P 1'
#
loop_
_entity.id
_entity.type
_entity.pdbx_description
1 polymer ?
#
loop_
_entity_poly.entity_id
_entity_poly.type
_entity_poly.pdbx_seq_one_letter_code
_entity_poly.pdbx_strand_id
1 'polypeptide(L)'
;MQLIHQTTLSSEDYIYNKEWQKASLDYCPHSNQSTCRVHRHGSYARNNPKDLRIARFYCPSCQMTFSMLPSFMSARTPGTLQDLEDAALAMEECDTLSAAQERIRPGYACSKDGQRRWIDRRVRWVQLALVMACSLFPDTYANTPMRLGAFRAQGATTTFLMTLRESAPNRLQSMPHPVGLKPCGCPIESQTSPPTQADS
;
A
#
# COMPACT_ATOMS: atom_id res chain seq x y z
N MET A 1 -2.29 -12.13 -7.88
CA MET A 1 -3.06 -10.98 -7.36
C MET A 1 -2.56 -10.63 -5.96
N GLN A 2 -2.55 -9.35 -5.57
CA GLN A 2 -2.24 -8.93 -4.19
C GLN A 2 -3.51 -8.41 -3.52
N LEU A 3 -3.73 -8.83 -2.27
CA LEU A 3 -4.84 -8.40 -1.42
C LEU A 3 -4.25 -7.72 -0.18
N ILE A 4 -4.96 -6.77 0.40
CA ILE A 4 -4.56 -6.16 1.66
C ILE A 4 -4.93 -7.10 2.82
N HIS A 5 -3.95 -7.41 3.64
CA HIS A 5 -4.14 -8.01 4.95
C HIS A 5 -4.13 -6.91 6.00
N GLN A 6 -5.30 -6.59 6.52
CA GLN A 6 -5.43 -5.56 7.55
C GLN A 6 -4.72 -6.00 8.82
N THR A 7 -3.85 -5.14 9.33
CA THR A 7 -3.14 -5.35 10.60
C THR A 7 -2.84 -4.01 11.25
N THR A 8 -2.95 -3.96 12.56
CA THR A 8 -2.57 -2.80 13.39
C THR A 8 -1.14 -2.92 13.93
N LEU A 9 -0.47 -4.04 13.62
CA LEU A 9 0.87 -4.30 14.09
C LEU A 9 1.90 -3.46 13.35
N SER A 10 2.98 -3.12 14.05
CA SER A 10 4.19 -2.61 13.42
C SER A 10 4.84 -3.66 12.50
N SER A 11 5.77 -3.26 11.65
CA SER A 11 6.52 -4.21 10.81
C SER A 11 7.33 -5.20 11.64
N GLU A 12 7.91 -4.73 12.75
CA GLU A 12 8.69 -5.51 13.70
C GLU A 12 7.83 -6.55 14.41
N ASP A 13 6.68 -6.12 14.95
CA ASP A 13 5.74 -7.01 15.63
C ASP A 13 5.15 -8.05 14.68
N TYR A 14 4.84 -7.65 13.44
CA TYR A 14 4.37 -8.55 12.40
C TYR A 14 5.39 -9.66 12.10
N ILE A 15 6.69 -9.30 12.04
CA ILE A 15 7.78 -10.24 11.82
C ILE A 15 7.97 -11.13 13.05
N TYR A 16 8.07 -10.53 14.24
CA TYR A 16 8.29 -11.23 15.48
C TYR A 16 7.20 -12.27 15.76
N ASN A 17 5.93 -11.86 15.62
CA ASN A 17 4.77 -12.73 15.86
C ASN A 17 4.50 -13.70 14.70
N LYS A 18 5.29 -13.66 13.60
CA LYS A 18 5.09 -14.46 12.38
C LYS A 18 3.65 -14.34 11.85
N GLU A 19 3.12 -13.13 11.83
CA GLU A 19 1.70 -12.87 11.58
C GLU A 19 1.21 -13.38 10.22
N TRP A 20 2.10 -13.46 9.22
CA TRP A 20 1.78 -14.10 7.94
C TRP A 20 1.29 -15.55 8.06
N GLN A 21 1.60 -16.25 9.16
CA GLN A 21 1.12 -17.62 9.39
C GLN A 21 -0.35 -17.65 9.77
N LYS A 22 -0.84 -16.60 10.41
CA LYS A 22 -2.23 -16.45 10.85
C LYS A 22 -3.15 -15.91 9.76
N ALA A 23 -2.58 -15.34 8.69
CA ALA A 23 -3.37 -14.83 7.58
C ALA A 23 -4.21 -15.95 6.97
N SER A 24 -5.51 -15.70 6.77
CA SER A 24 -6.46 -16.59 6.12
C SER A 24 -7.07 -15.93 4.89
N LEU A 25 -7.58 -16.76 3.99
CA LEU A 25 -8.35 -16.33 2.84
C LEU A 25 -9.41 -17.42 2.60
N ASP A 26 -10.63 -17.15 3.00
CA ASP A 26 -11.69 -18.16 3.08
C ASP A 26 -12.42 -18.34 1.75
N TYR A 27 -12.39 -17.34 0.88
CA TYR A 27 -13.05 -17.37 -0.43
C TYR A 27 -12.15 -16.82 -1.53
N CYS A 28 -12.46 -17.16 -2.76
CA CYS A 28 -11.72 -16.70 -3.94
C CYS A 28 -12.19 -15.29 -4.35
N PRO A 29 -11.35 -14.26 -4.24
CA PRO A 29 -11.77 -12.90 -4.60
C PRO A 29 -11.95 -12.68 -6.11
N HIS A 30 -11.51 -13.63 -6.93
CA HIS A 30 -11.66 -13.56 -8.40
C HIS A 30 -13.00 -14.10 -8.88
N SER A 31 -13.62 -14.99 -8.12
CA SER A 31 -14.87 -15.63 -8.50
C SER A 31 -15.95 -15.35 -7.48
N ASN A 32 -17.09 -14.85 -7.92
CA ASN A 32 -18.30 -14.72 -7.09
C ASN A 32 -18.96 -16.08 -6.82
N GLN A 33 -18.39 -17.18 -7.30
CA GLN A 33 -18.93 -18.51 -7.10
C GLN A 33 -18.46 -19.09 -5.75
N SER A 34 -19.38 -19.45 -4.90
CA SER A 34 -19.13 -20.09 -3.60
C SER A 34 -18.39 -21.45 -3.70
N THR A 35 -18.25 -21.98 -4.90
CA THR A 35 -17.60 -23.27 -5.18
C THR A 35 -16.06 -23.17 -5.27
N CYS A 36 -15.49 -21.99 -5.40
CA CYS A 36 -14.05 -21.82 -5.46
C CYS A 36 -13.41 -21.98 -4.08
N ARG A 37 -12.63 -23.05 -3.90
CA ARG A 37 -11.82 -23.25 -2.69
C ARG A 37 -10.43 -22.68 -2.88
N VAL A 38 -9.99 -21.92 -1.88
CA VAL A 38 -8.64 -21.36 -1.82
C VAL A 38 -7.81 -22.14 -0.82
N HIS A 39 -6.59 -22.49 -1.20
CA HIS A 39 -5.68 -23.23 -0.34
C HIS A 39 -4.44 -22.39 -0.02
N ARG A 40 -3.93 -22.54 1.18
CA ARG A 40 -2.67 -21.93 1.55
C ARG A 40 -1.54 -22.51 0.70
N HIS A 41 -0.78 -21.62 0.02
CA HIS A 41 0.31 -21.98 -0.88
C HIS A 41 1.67 -21.49 -0.37
N GLY A 42 1.85 -21.48 0.95
CA GLY A 42 3.08 -21.09 1.61
C GLY A 42 3.23 -19.58 1.85
N SER A 43 4.45 -19.11 1.78
CA SER A 43 4.80 -17.69 1.93
C SER A 43 6.10 -17.38 1.18
N TYR A 44 6.35 -16.10 0.87
CA TYR A 44 7.63 -15.65 0.31
C TYR A 44 8.20 -14.49 1.12
N ALA A 45 9.54 -14.42 1.16
CA ALA A 45 10.25 -13.36 1.86
C ALA A 45 10.26 -12.05 1.03
N ARG A 46 10.29 -10.93 1.74
CA ARG A 46 10.57 -9.61 1.17
C ARG A 46 11.98 -9.18 1.61
N ASN A 47 12.66 -8.44 0.78
CA ASN A 47 14.00 -7.92 1.11
C ASN A 47 13.95 -6.68 2.00
N ASN A 48 12.84 -5.98 2.00
CA ASN A 48 12.62 -4.80 2.84
C ASN A 48 11.15 -4.71 3.25
N PRO A 49 10.81 -4.72 4.54
CA PRO A 49 11.71 -5.00 5.67
C PRO A 49 12.34 -6.39 5.58
N LYS A 50 13.55 -6.53 6.14
CA LYS A 50 14.25 -7.82 6.21
C LYS A 50 13.43 -8.82 7.04
N ASP A 51 13.44 -10.08 6.65
CA ASP A 51 12.74 -11.19 7.30
C ASP A 51 11.20 -11.13 7.26
N LEU A 52 10.62 -10.09 6.67
CA LEU A 52 9.19 -10.02 6.45
C LEU A 52 8.78 -11.07 5.42
N ARG A 53 7.74 -11.84 5.75
CA ARG A 53 7.14 -12.83 4.85
C ARG A 53 5.69 -12.48 4.53
N ILE A 54 5.26 -12.82 3.33
CA ILE A 54 3.91 -12.58 2.83
C ILE A 54 3.24 -13.92 2.57
N ALA A 55 2.08 -14.14 3.17
CA ALA A 55 1.30 -15.35 2.95
C ALA A 55 0.80 -15.43 1.51
N ARG A 56 0.82 -16.63 0.94
CA ARG A 56 0.30 -16.92 -0.41
C ARG A 56 -0.78 -17.97 -0.34
N PHE A 57 -1.79 -17.76 -1.18
CA PHE A 57 -2.91 -18.67 -1.37
C PHE A 57 -3.07 -18.97 -2.86
N TYR A 58 -3.64 -20.12 -3.18
CA TYR A 58 -3.88 -20.55 -4.54
C TYR A 58 -5.30 -21.06 -4.69
N CYS A 59 -5.98 -20.62 -5.75
CA CYS A 59 -7.27 -21.14 -6.15
C CYS A 59 -7.11 -22.03 -7.38
N PRO A 60 -7.31 -23.36 -7.26
CA PRO A 60 -7.19 -24.27 -8.39
C PRO A 60 -8.21 -24.00 -9.50
N SER A 61 -9.44 -23.66 -9.13
CA SER A 61 -10.52 -23.40 -10.09
C SER A 61 -10.25 -22.22 -10.99
N CYS A 62 -9.67 -21.13 -10.44
CA CYS A 62 -9.31 -19.93 -11.19
C CYS A 62 -7.85 -19.95 -11.66
N GLN A 63 -7.05 -20.91 -11.25
CA GLN A 63 -5.61 -21.02 -11.49
C GLN A 63 -4.84 -19.74 -11.06
N MET A 64 -5.31 -19.07 -9.99
CA MET A 64 -4.77 -17.80 -9.54
C MET A 64 -4.10 -17.91 -8.17
N THR A 65 -3.01 -17.15 -8.03
CA THR A 65 -2.30 -16.98 -6.77
C THR A 65 -2.63 -15.61 -6.14
N PHE A 66 -2.93 -15.63 -4.85
CA PHE A 66 -3.20 -14.46 -4.03
C PHE A 66 -2.09 -14.27 -3.00
N SER A 67 -1.63 -13.05 -2.82
CA SER A 67 -0.64 -12.68 -1.80
C SER A 67 -1.28 -11.68 -0.83
N MET A 68 -1.25 -12.01 0.46
CA MET A 68 -1.83 -11.20 1.53
C MET A 68 -0.81 -10.15 1.98
N LEU A 69 -0.85 -8.97 1.39
CA LEU A 69 0.08 -7.88 1.68
C LEU A 69 -0.34 -7.16 2.96
N PRO A 70 0.50 -7.09 4.01
CA PRO A 70 0.19 -6.32 5.23
C PRO A 70 -0.17 -4.86 4.90
N SER A 71 -1.11 -4.28 5.63
CA SER A 71 -1.63 -2.92 5.37
C SER A 71 -0.56 -1.83 5.41
N PHE A 72 0.49 -2.00 6.18
CA PHE A 72 1.62 -1.07 6.24
C PHE A 72 2.61 -1.18 5.07
N MET A 73 2.50 -2.23 4.24
CA MET A 73 3.42 -2.47 3.12
C MET A 73 3.06 -1.70 1.87
N SER A 74 4.07 -1.23 1.18
CA SER A 74 3.93 -0.73 -0.19
C SER A 74 3.71 -1.88 -1.18
N ALA A 75 2.78 -1.74 -2.13
CA ALA A 75 2.38 -2.82 -3.03
C ALA A 75 3.45 -3.15 -4.07
N ARG A 76 4.03 -2.25 -4.76
CA ARG A 76 4.96 -2.51 -5.87
C ARG A 76 6.36 -1.97 -5.64
N THR A 77 6.54 -1.25 -4.56
CA THR A 77 7.80 -0.64 -4.17
C THR A 77 8.37 -1.42 -3.00
N PRO A 78 9.68 -1.68 -2.94
CA PRO A 78 10.29 -2.27 -1.76
C PRO A 78 10.13 -1.35 -0.55
N GLY A 79 9.74 -1.90 0.59
CA GLY A 79 9.58 -1.18 1.85
C GLY A 79 8.14 -0.98 2.28
N THR A 80 7.98 -0.26 3.36
CA THR A 80 6.71 0.11 3.97
C THR A 80 6.17 1.41 3.38
N LEU A 81 4.94 1.76 3.72
CA LEU A 81 4.39 3.08 3.40
C LEU A 81 5.14 4.17 4.18
N GLN A 82 5.60 3.86 5.41
CA GLN A 82 6.44 4.76 6.20
C GLN A 82 7.76 5.07 5.47
N ASP A 83 8.43 4.07 4.90
CA ASP A 83 9.68 4.29 4.11
C ASP A 83 9.46 5.25 2.92
N LEU A 84 8.27 5.26 2.33
CA LEU A 84 7.94 6.22 1.27
C LEU A 84 7.80 7.63 1.82
N GLU A 85 7.11 7.77 2.95
CA GLU A 85 6.90 9.07 3.61
C GLU A 85 8.20 9.64 4.16
N ASP A 86 9.04 8.81 4.78
CA ASP A 86 10.34 9.25 5.30
C ASP A 86 11.23 9.80 4.20
N ALA A 87 11.20 9.19 3.01
CA ALA A 87 11.91 9.70 1.85
C ALA A 87 11.38 11.06 1.39
N ALA A 88 10.07 11.26 1.40
CA ALA A 88 9.47 12.52 1.01
C ALA A 88 9.73 13.62 2.04
N LEU A 89 9.57 13.33 3.34
CA LEU A 89 9.85 14.28 4.42
C LEU A 89 11.33 14.69 4.44
N ALA A 90 12.25 13.74 4.27
CA ALA A 90 13.66 14.06 4.21
C ALA A 90 13.99 15.03 3.04
N MET A 91 13.32 14.87 1.89
CA MET A 91 13.47 15.81 0.77
C MET A 91 12.81 17.18 1.01
N GLU A 92 11.80 17.25 1.86
CA GLU A 92 11.17 18.50 2.25
C GLU A 92 11.97 19.30 3.29
N GLU A 93 12.75 18.60 4.12
CA GLU A 93 13.43 19.16 5.30
C GLU A 93 14.94 19.32 5.12
N CYS A 94 15.55 18.63 4.16
CA CYS A 94 16.99 18.71 3.90
C CYS A 94 17.29 19.58 2.68
N ASP A 95 18.35 20.41 2.78
CA ASP A 95 18.76 21.31 1.69
C ASP A 95 19.39 20.57 0.49
N THR A 96 19.86 19.36 0.71
CA THR A 96 20.54 18.59 -0.35
C THR A 96 20.05 17.14 -0.40
N LEU A 97 20.12 16.57 -1.61
CA LEU A 97 19.84 15.16 -1.84
C LEU A 97 20.74 14.24 -0.98
N SER A 98 22.00 14.61 -0.82
CA SER A 98 22.95 13.83 -0.02
C SER A 98 22.59 13.82 1.47
N ALA A 99 22.15 14.96 2.01
CA ALA A 99 21.69 15.06 3.40
C ALA A 99 20.39 14.25 3.60
N ALA A 100 19.43 14.36 2.70
CA ALA A 100 18.20 13.57 2.75
C ALA A 100 18.49 12.06 2.70
N GLN A 101 19.44 11.65 1.87
CA GLN A 101 19.81 10.25 1.77
C GLN A 101 20.51 9.73 3.01
N GLU A 102 21.48 10.47 3.54
CA GLU A 102 22.22 10.06 4.76
C GLU A 102 21.25 9.91 5.94
N ARG A 103 20.22 10.77 6.01
CA ARG A 103 19.16 10.66 7.03
C ARG A 103 18.34 9.38 6.90
N ILE A 104 18.01 8.95 5.67
CA ILE A 104 17.13 7.78 5.43
C ILE A 104 17.93 6.48 5.45
N ARG A 105 19.13 6.50 4.94
CA ARG A 105 20.00 5.32 4.74
C ARG A 105 21.44 5.65 5.10
N PRO A 106 21.74 5.85 6.40
CA PRO A 106 23.08 6.22 6.83
C PRO A 106 24.11 5.18 6.40
N GLY A 107 25.24 5.64 5.89
CA GLY A 107 26.33 4.79 5.45
C GLY A 107 26.08 3.93 4.21
N TYR A 108 24.96 4.13 3.50
CA TYR A 108 24.68 3.34 2.29
C TYR A 108 25.46 3.86 1.09
N ALA A 109 26.53 3.15 0.74
CA ALA A 109 27.35 3.45 -0.43
C ALA A 109 26.63 3.07 -1.73
N CYS A 110 26.24 4.06 -2.52
CA CYS A 110 25.66 3.89 -3.83
C CYS A 110 26.12 5.04 -4.75
N SER A 111 26.08 4.86 -6.06
CA SER A 111 26.34 5.96 -6.98
C SER A 111 25.32 7.10 -6.78
N LYS A 112 25.75 8.36 -6.98
CA LYS A 112 24.86 9.53 -6.88
C LYS A 112 23.61 9.38 -7.73
N ASP A 113 23.70 8.85 -8.93
CA ASP A 113 22.56 8.63 -9.81
C ASP A 113 21.61 7.53 -9.32
N GLY A 114 22.17 6.48 -8.71
CA GLY A 114 21.36 5.42 -8.08
C GLY A 114 20.57 5.93 -6.91
N GLN A 115 21.20 6.77 -6.09
CA GLN A 115 20.59 7.43 -4.94
C GLN A 115 19.44 8.35 -5.37
N ARG A 116 19.72 9.22 -6.33
CA ARG A 116 18.73 10.14 -6.88
C ARG A 116 17.51 9.40 -7.41
N ARG A 117 17.71 8.41 -8.28
CA ARG A 117 16.59 7.61 -8.82
C ARG A 117 15.80 6.87 -7.76
N TRP A 118 16.46 6.45 -6.68
CA TRP A 118 15.80 5.75 -5.57
C TRP A 118 14.89 6.69 -4.77
N ILE A 119 15.36 7.90 -4.43
CA ILE A 119 14.57 8.92 -3.73
C ILE A 119 13.48 9.48 -4.65
N ASP A 120 13.82 9.92 -5.85
CA ASP A 120 12.88 10.53 -6.81
C ASP A 120 11.66 9.64 -7.04
N ARG A 121 11.89 8.33 -7.15
CA ARG A 121 10.79 7.37 -7.31
C ARG A 121 9.84 7.39 -6.11
N ARG A 122 10.35 7.45 -4.90
CA ARG A 122 9.54 7.46 -3.66
C ARG A 122 8.78 8.77 -3.50
N VAL A 123 9.47 9.87 -3.64
CA VAL A 123 8.89 11.21 -3.60
C VAL A 123 7.76 11.34 -4.62
N ARG A 124 8.00 10.89 -5.85
CA ARG A 124 6.98 10.91 -6.90
C ARG A 124 5.70 10.14 -6.51
N TRP A 125 5.84 9.00 -5.85
CA TRP A 125 4.68 8.23 -5.38
C TRP A 125 3.91 8.95 -4.29
N VAL A 126 4.61 9.57 -3.36
CA VAL A 126 3.98 10.40 -2.33
C VAL A 126 3.28 11.59 -2.97
N GLN A 127 3.92 12.32 -3.87
CA GLN A 127 3.30 13.44 -4.57
C GLN A 127 2.02 13.05 -5.31
N LEU A 128 2.01 11.91 -6.01
CA LEU A 128 0.79 11.39 -6.64
C LEU A 128 -0.30 11.09 -5.60
N ALA A 129 0.06 10.59 -4.42
CA ALA A 129 -0.90 10.35 -3.35
C ALA A 129 -1.47 11.66 -2.77
N LEU A 130 -0.66 12.73 -2.67
CA LEU A 130 -1.14 14.06 -2.26
C LEU A 130 -2.16 14.61 -3.26
N VAL A 131 -1.87 14.54 -4.55
CA VAL A 131 -2.81 14.93 -5.62
C VAL A 131 -4.12 14.16 -5.51
N MET A 132 -4.04 12.84 -5.27
CA MET A 132 -5.23 12.02 -5.08
C MET A 132 -6.03 12.41 -3.84
N ALA A 133 -5.36 12.71 -2.72
CA ALA A 133 -6.04 13.17 -1.50
C ALA A 133 -6.82 14.47 -1.74
N CYS A 134 -6.25 15.43 -2.46
CA CYS A 134 -6.97 16.65 -2.85
C CYS A 134 -8.22 16.34 -3.69
N SER A 135 -8.13 15.37 -4.59
CA SER A 135 -9.25 14.98 -5.45
C SER A 135 -10.34 14.21 -4.70
N LEU A 136 -9.96 13.38 -3.74
CA LEU A 136 -10.89 12.55 -2.97
C LEU A 136 -11.54 13.27 -1.79
N PHE A 137 -10.82 14.21 -1.21
CA PHE A 137 -11.19 14.94 0.00
C PHE A 137 -10.93 16.46 -0.20
N PRO A 138 -11.61 17.10 -1.17
CA PRO A 138 -11.37 18.51 -1.49
C PRO A 138 -11.63 19.42 -0.29
N ASP A 139 -12.66 19.16 0.51
CA ASP A 139 -13.02 19.95 1.69
C ASP A 139 -11.88 19.98 2.74
N THR A 140 -11.08 18.92 2.79
CA THR A 140 -9.98 18.80 3.75
C THR A 140 -8.66 19.32 3.19
N TYR A 141 -8.37 19.04 1.90
CA TYR A 141 -7.02 19.23 1.37
C TYR A 141 -6.88 20.24 0.23
N ALA A 142 -7.99 20.85 -0.29
CA ALA A 142 -7.92 21.73 -1.45
C ALA A 142 -6.94 22.92 -1.29
N ASN A 143 -6.81 23.44 -0.07
CA ASN A 143 -5.94 24.58 0.23
C ASN A 143 -4.64 24.18 0.95
N THR A 144 -4.36 22.88 1.05
CA THR A 144 -3.15 22.38 1.73
C THR A 144 -1.95 22.48 0.77
N PRO A 145 -0.84 23.08 1.19
CA PRO A 145 0.38 23.09 0.37
C PRO A 145 0.79 21.65 -0.02
N MET A 146 1.24 21.45 -1.27
CA MET A 146 1.59 20.14 -1.82
C MET A 146 2.90 19.59 -1.22
N ARG A 147 2.94 19.50 0.10
CA ARG A 147 4.03 18.98 0.92
C ARG A 147 3.47 17.98 1.92
N LEU A 148 4.14 16.85 2.07
CA LEU A 148 3.67 15.77 2.96
C LEU A 148 3.53 16.23 4.41
N GLY A 149 4.47 17.05 4.90
CA GLY A 149 4.38 17.63 6.25
C GLY A 149 3.10 18.41 6.49
N ALA A 150 2.63 19.18 5.49
CA ALA A 150 1.40 19.94 5.59
C ALA A 150 0.15 19.00 5.61
N PHE A 151 0.15 17.95 4.82
CA PHE A 151 -0.95 16.96 4.82
C PHE A 151 -1.02 16.17 6.13
N ARG A 152 0.12 15.77 6.69
CA ARG A 152 0.17 15.10 8.01
C ARG A 152 -0.36 15.98 9.14
N ALA A 153 -0.12 17.28 9.09
CA ALA A 153 -0.63 18.22 10.08
C ALA A 153 -2.17 18.32 10.12
N GLN A 154 -2.87 17.86 9.07
CA GLN A 154 -4.34 17.84 9.02
C GLN A 154 -4.97 16.67 9.82
N GLY A 155 -4.21 15.93 10.63
CA GLY A 155 -4.76 14.96 11.58
C GLY A 155 -4.40 13.50 11.36
N ALA A 156 -3.35 13.18 10.61
CA ALA A 156 -2.86 11.81 10.52
C ALA A 156 -2.15 11.42 11.83
N THR A 157 -2.74 10.52 12.60
CA THR A 157 -2.13 9.92 13.79
C THR A 157 -1.16 8.79 13.44
N THR A 158 -1.24 8.29 12.21
CA THR A 158 -0.39 7.26 11.62
C THR A 158 0.31 7.83 10.39
N THR A 159 0.85 6.97 9.52
CA THR A 159 1.32 7.47 8.22
C THR A 159 0.15 8.02 7.40
N PHE A 160 0.35 9.14 6.72
CA PHE A 160 -0.65 9.74 5.83
C PHE A 160 -1.11 8.74 4.75
N LEU A 161 -0.18 7.98 4.18
CA LEU A 161 -0.49 6.99 3.15
C LEU A 161 -1.35 5.83 3.68
N MET A 162 -1.18 5.42 4.94
CA MET A 162 -2.07 4.45 5.57
C MET A 162 -3.46 5.04 5.78
N THR A 163 -3.54 6.24 6.35
CA THR A 163 -4.81 6.94 6.55
C THR A 163 -5.56 7.10 5.23
N LEU A 164 -4.87 7.52 4.16
CA LEU A 164 -5.47 7.64 2.83
C LEU A 164 -5.98 6.29 2.30
N ARG A 165 -5.22 5.21 2.48
CA ARG A 165 -5.62 3.85 2.08
C ARG A 165 -6.88 3.38 2.81
N GLU A 166 -6.97 3.65 4.10
CA GLU A 166 -8.09 3.24 4.94
C GLU A 166 -9.35 4.08 4.70
N SER A 167 -9.18 5.39 4.48
CA SER A 167 -10.30 6.31 4.30
C SER A 167 -11.03 6.15 2.96
N ALA A 168 -10.38 5.63 1.93
CA ALA A 168 -10.95 5.56 0.59
C ALA A 168 -10.70 4.22 -0.13
N PRO A 169 -10.94 3.05 0.51
CA PRO A 169 -10.62 1.75 -0.07
C PRO A 169 -11.31 1.52 -1.43
N ASN A 170 -12.56 1.96 -1.57
CA ASN A 170 -13.35 1.78 -2.79
C ASN A 170 -13.08 2.87 -3.84
N ARG A 171 -12.79 4.10 -3.42
CA ARG A 171 -12.49 5.20 -4.34
C ARG A 171 -11.11 5.08 -4.97
N LEU A 172 -10.14 4.56 -4.23
CA LEU A 172 -8.80 4.26 -4.74
C LEU A 172 -8.80 3.17 -5.83
N GLN A 173 -9.87 2.39 -5.94
CA GLN A 173 -10.00 1.36 -6.97
C GLN A 173 -10.24 1.92 -8.37
N SER A 174 -10.92 3.02 -8.51
CA SER A 174 -11.28 3.65 -9.79
C SER A 174 -10.22 4.60 -10.34
N MET A 175 -9.20 4.95 -9.56
CA MET A 175 -8.17 5.91 -9.96
C MET A 175 -6.91 5.22 -10.51
N PRO A 176 -6.21 5.85 -11.47
CA PRO A 176 -4.93 5.33 -11.95
C PRO A 176 -3.97 5.21 -10.75
N HIS A 177 -3.40 4.03 -10.60
CA HIS A 177 -2.62 3.65 -9.44
C HIS A 177 -1.43 4.57 -9.17
N PRO A 178 -1.35 5.26 -8.04
CA PRO A 178 -0.04 5.46 -7.45
C PRO A 178 0.45 4.09 -6.98
N VAL A 179 1.59 3.72 -7.44
CA VAL A 179 2.28 2.51 -6.97
C VAL A 179 2.45 2.63 -5.46
N GLY A 180 2.04 1.62 -4.74
CA GLY A 180 2.15 1.59 -3.29
C GLY A 180 0.83 1.69 -2.53
N LEU A 181 -0.18 2.38 -3.03
CA LEU A 181 -1.45 2.54 -2.31
C LEU A 181 -2.46 1.42 -2.57
N LYS A 182 -2.45 0.85 -3.77
CA LYS A 182 -3.39 -0.22 -4.14
C LYS A 182 -2.65 -1.52 -4.49
N PRO A 183 -3.11 -2.68 -3.99
CA PRO A 183 -2.65 -3.97 -4.48
C PRO A 183 -3.01 -4.17 -5.94
N CYS A 184 -2.11 -4.86 -6.67
CA CYS A 184 -2.37 -5.19 -8.06
C CYS A 184 -3.43 -6.29 -8.15
N GLY A 185 -4.44 -6.09 -8.97
CA GLY A 185 -5.41 -7.12 -9.32
C GLY A 185 -6.56 -7.31 -8.33
N CYS A 186 -6.89 -6.32 -7.49
CA CYS A 186 -8.19 -6.37 -6.81
C CYS A 186 -9.31 -6.44 -7.84
N PRO A 187 -10.28 -7.35 -7.71
CA PRO A 187 -11.46 -7.35 -8.54
C PRO A 187 -12.18 -5.99 -8.41
N ILE A 188 -12.65 -5.47 -9.51
CA ILE A 188 -13.65 -4.41 -9.47
C ILE A 188 -14.89 -5.10 -8.89
N GLU A 189 -15.38 -4.66 -7.74
CA GLU A 189 -16.71 -5.04 -7.30
C GLU A 189 -17.68 -4.62 -8.42
N SER A 190 -18.20 -5.61 -9.14
CA SER A 190 -19.31 -5.38 -10.03
C SER A 190 -20.43 -4.84 -9.17
N GLN A 191 -20.80 -3.60 -9.38
CA GLN A 191 -21.99 -3.02 -8.79
C GLN A 191 -23.15 -3.98 -9.12
N THR A 192 -23.59 -4.73 -8.12
CA THR A 192 -24.84 -5.47 -8.20
C THR A 192 -25.91 -4.42 -8.32
N SER A 193 -26.47 -4.29 -9.52
CA SER A 193 -27.74 -3.59 -9.72
C SER A 193 -28.74 -4.19 -8.75
N PRO A 194 -29.54 -3.37 -8.05
CA PRO A 194 -30.56 -3.88 -7.17
C PRO A 194 -31.53 -4.74 -8.00
N PRO A 195 -32.08 -5.82 -7.43
CA PRO A 195 -33.03 -6.66 -8.13
C PRO A 195 -34.23 -5.80 -8.51
N THR A 196 -34.54 -5.77 -9.80
CA THR A 196 -35.79 -5.21 -10.31
C THR A 196 -36.94 -5.96 -9.65
N GLN A 197 -37.72 -5.29 -8.83
CA GLN A 197 -38.98 -5.82 -8.34
C GLN A 197 -39.87 -6.07 -9.56
N ALA A 198 -40.18 -7.33 -9.80
CA ALA A 198 -41.21 -7.72 -10.74
C ALA A 198 -42.57 -7.45 -10.02
N ASP A 199 -43.26 -6.44 -10.50
CA ASP A 199 -44.67 -6.23 -10.16
C ASP A 199 -45.49 -7.42 -10.68
N SER A 200 -46.23 -8.00 -9.75
CA SER A 200 -47.30 -8.99 -10.03
C SER A 200 -48.64 -8.31 -9.90
#